data_493f8624dc071bb1433d877e4eeafcdc
#
_entry.id   493f8624dc071bb1433d877e4eeafcdc
#
_cell.length_a   1.000
_cell.length_b   1.000
_cell.length_c   1.000
_cell.angle_alpha   90.00
_cell.angle_beta   90.00
_cell.angle_gamma   90.00
#
_symmetry.space_group_name_H-M   'P 1'
#
loop_
_entity.id
_entity.type
_entity.pdbx_description
1 polymer ?
#
loop_
_entity_poly.entity_id
_entity_poly.type
_entity_poly.pdbx_seq_one_letter_code
_entity_poly.pdbx_strand_id
1 'polypeptide(L)'
;VNRYVKNVVIEEKNEKELSIKIDWILSDIQVPYTIEYLIRNNASIIVTGSIDLTGTRLPELPRFGMRMELQQPYENLTYYGRGPFENYIDRYSSSFIGRYEDKVDNQFYWYIRPQETGNKTDVRWLALLNSEGEGVKITGLQPIAFSALHFSPEDLDPGLTRKLQHTIDIVPQKNIFLHVDLKQCGLGGDNSWGMYPHNKYRLLDKKYVYSYMIELID
;
A
#
# COMPACT_ATOMS: atom_id res chain seq x y z
N VAL A 1 12.71 -0.19 6.74
CA VAL A 1 13.21 1.03 7.39
C VAL A 1 13.02 0.87 8.89
N ASN A 2 14.10 1.03 9.65
CA ASN A 2 14.05 1.02 11.12
C ASN A 2 13.31 2.26 11.63
N ARG A 3 12.53 2.10 12.70
CA ARG A 3 11.74 3.19 13.27
C ARG A 3 11.62 3.04 14.78
N TYR A 4 11.45 4.16 15.47
CA TYR A 4 11.10 4.16 16.90
C TYR A 4 9.98 5.16 17.17
N VAL A 5 9.23 4.88 18.23
CA VAL A 5 8.15 5.76 18.72
C VAL A 5 8.79 6.95 19.43
N LYS A 6 8.40 8.16 19.04
CA LYS A 6 8.78 9.40 19.71
C LYS A 6 7.74 9.81 20.75
N ASN A 7 6.46 9.66 20.40
CA ASN A 7 5.35 10.08 21.24
C ASN A 7 4.10 9.28 20.92
N VAL A 8 3.22 9.09 21.91
CA VAL A 8 1.88 8.51 21.74
C VAL A 8 0.90 9.41 22.51
N VAL A 9 -0.14 9.84 21.82
CA VAL A 9 -1.25 10.60 22.41
C VAL A 9 -2.53 9.83 22.22
N ILE A 10 -3.26 9.60 23.31
CA ILE A 10 -4.58 8.95 23.29
C ILE A 10 -5.58 10.00 23.75
N GLU A 11 -6.62 10.23 22.98
CA GLU A 11 -7.62 11.24 23.23
C GLU A 11 -9.02 10.71 22.93
N GLU A 12 -9.90 10.73 23.94
CA GLU A 12 -11.33 10.53 23.71
C GLU A 12 -11.90 11.79 23.05
N LYS A 13 -12.24 11.70 21.77
CA LYS A 13 -12.84 12.82 21.02
C LYS A 13 -14.28 13.08 21.47
N ASN A 14 -15.01 11.99 21.77
CA ASN A 14 -16.36 11.96 22.31
C ASN A 14 -16.71 10.53 22.76
N GLU A 15 -17.94 10.28 23.20
CA GLU A 15 -18.41 8.96 23.67
C GLU A 15 -18.35 7.83 22.61
N LYS A 16 -18.12 8.17 21.33
CA LYS A 16 -18.16 7.23 20.19
C LYS A 16 -16.84 7.15 19.44
N GLU A 17 -15.87 7.99 19.77
CA GLU A 17 -14.62 8.12 19.00
C GLU A 17 -13.40 8.28 19.92
N LEU A 18 -12.41 7.41 19.70
CA LEU A 18 -11.11 7.44 20.35
C LEU A 18 -10.02 7.68 19.30
N SER A 19 -9.19 8.68 19.47
CA SER A 19 -8.00 8.92 18.66
C SER A 19 -6.75 8.39 19.35
N ILE A 20 -5.93 7.65 18.60
CA ILE A 20 -4.57 7.23 18.99
C ILE A 20 -3.62 7.80 17.96
N LYS A 21 -2.87 8.81 18.32
CA LYS A 21 -1.86 9.44 17.48
C LYS A 21 -0.46 9.01 17.89
N ILE A 22 0.32 8.50 16.95
CA ILE A 22 1.67 8.02 17.17
C ILE A 22 2.63 8.80 16.28
N ASP A 23 3.56 9.51 16.92
CA ASP A 23 4.67 10.17 16.24
C ASP A 23 5.89 9.26 16.24
N TRP A 24 6.38 8.96 15.05
CA TRP A 24 7.51 8.08 14.78
C TRP A 24 8.70 8.85 14.23
N ILE A 25 9.88 8.28 14.39
CA ILE A 25 11.08 8.67 13.66
C ILE A 25 11.59 7.49 12.84
N LEU A 26 11.82 7.71 11.55
CA LEU A 26 12.52 6.77 10.68
C LEU A 26 14.02 6.86 10.98
N SER A 27 14.56 5.88 11.71
CA SER A 27 15.90 5.98 12.35
C SER A 27 17.03 6.21 11.36
N ASP A 28 16.94 5.54 10.20
CA ASP A 28 18.01 5.55 9.22
C ASP A 28 18.17 6.91 8.50
N ILE A 29 17.10 7.68 8.42
CA ILE A 29 17.03 8.96 7.72
C ILE A 29 16.61 10.14 8.60
N GLN A 30 16.32 9.89 9.89
CA GLN A 30 15.91 10.89 10.90
C GLN A 30 14.70 11.74 10.47
N VAL A 31 13.75 11.12 9.80
CA VAL A 31 12.52 11.79 9.33
C VAL A 31 11.35 11.46 10.25
N PRO A 32 10.64 12.47 10.76
CA PRO A 32 9.41 12.26 11.50
C PRO A 32 8.25 11.88 10.56
N TYR A 33 7.40 10.96 11.01
CA TYR A 33 6.11 10.71 10.40
C TYR A 33 5.08 10.39 11.49
N THR A 34 3.81 10.61 11.17
CA THR A 34 2.72 10.42 12.11
C THR A 34 1.71 9.44 11.54
N ILE A 35 1.20 8.56 12.40
CA ILE A 35 0.02 7.75 12.14
C ILE A 35 -1.02 8.09 13.20
N GLU A 36 -2.24 8.37 12.76
CA GLU A 36 -3.40 8.53 13.63
C GLU A 36 -4.45 7.46 13.33
N TYR A 37 -4.94 6.81 14.37
CA TYR A 37 -6.05 5.86 14.32
C TYR A 37 -7.25 6.51 15.01
N LEU A 38 -8.31 6.79 14.26
CA LEU A 38 -9.60 7.21 14.82
C LEU A 38 -10.51 5.98 14.88
N ILE A 39 -10.66 5.43 16.08
CA ILE A 39 -11.47 4.24 16.35
C ILE A 39 -12.88 4.68 16.69
N ARG A 40 -13.87 4.09 16.04
CA ARG A 40 -15.29 4.39 16.22
C ARG A 40 -16.04 3.26 16.88
N ASN A 41 -17.15 3.58 17.52
CA ASN A 41 -18.00 2.61 18.22
C ASN A 41 -18.72 1.59 17.31
N ASN A 42 -18.74 1.83 15.99
CA ASN A 42 -19.22 0.87 14.98
C ASN A 42 -18.11 -0.07 14.49
N ALA A 43 -17.02 -0.23 15.23
CA ALA A 43 -15.83 -1.03 14.90
C ALA A 43 -15.09 -0.59 13.63
N SER A 44 -15.39 0.59 13.08
CA SER A 44 -14.55 1.14 11.99
C SER A 44 -13.34 1.91 12.53
N ILE A 45 -12.26 1.89 11.77
CA ILE A 45 -11.02 2.60 12.10
C ILE A 45 -10.62 3.46 10.91
N ILE A 46 -10.51 4.78 11.10
CA ILE A 46 -9.86 5.64 10.11
C ILE A 46 -8.38 5.71 10.45
N VAL A 47 -7.54 5.37 9.48
CA VAL A 47 -6.09 5.46 9.57
C VAL A 47 -5.64 6.64 8.73
N THR A 48 -4.92 7.57 9.35
CA THR A 48 -4.32 8.72 8.67
C THR A 48 -2.80 8.68 8.81
N GLY A 49 -2.11 8.62 7.69
CA GLY A 49 -0.65 8.68 7.63
C GLY A 49 -0.18 10.02 7.09
N SER A 50 0.84 10.61 7.71
CA SER A 50 1.43 11.87 7.25
C SER A 50 2.95 11.90 7.41
N ILE A 51 3.63 12.54 6.45
CA ILE A 51 5.08 12.76 6.49
C ILE A 51 5.39 14.17 5.97
N ASP A 52 6.37 14.83 6.57
CA ASP A 52 6.91 16.11 6.11
C ASP A 52 8.42 15.97 5.84
N LEU A 53 8.78 16.08 4.56
CA LEU A 53 10.16 16.01 4.07
C LEU A 53 10.77 17.39 3.86
N THR A 54 10.11 18.46 4.30
CA THR A 54 10.63 19.83 4.16
C THR A 54 11.97 19.96 4.87
N GLY A 55 12.94 20.55 4.20
CA GLY A 55 14.31 20.70 4.74
C GLY A 55 15.20 19.46 4.67
N THR A 56 14.69 18.32 4.22
CA THR A 56 15.51 17.13 3.98
C THR A 56 16.15 17.16 2.60
N ARG A 57 17.31 16.50 2.47
CA ARG A 57 18.00 16.26 1.18
C ARG A 57 17.75 14.85 0.65
N LEU A 58 16.66 14.24 1.07
CA LEU A 58 16.30 12.90 0.61
C LEU A 58 15.89 12.93 -0.87
N PRO A 59 16.15 11.84 -1.61
CA PRO A 59 15.55 11.64 -2.93
C PRO A 59 14.02 11.62 -2.84
N GLU A 60 13.37 11.60 -3.98
CA GLU A 60 11.93 11.39 -4.05
C GLU A 60 11.51 10.06 -3.43
N LEU A 61 10.27 9.99 -2.97
CA LEU A 61 9.73 8.75 -2.45
C LEU A 61 9.36 7.81 -3.61
N PRO A 62 9.75 6.53 -3.55
CA PRO A 62 9.27 5.54 -4.51
C PRO A 62 7.78 5.22 -4.27
N ARG A 63 7.34 5.30 -3.01
CA ARG A 63 5.98 4.97 -2.57
C ARG A 63 5.68 5.71 -1.27
N PHE A 64 4.42 6.11 -1.08
CA PHE A 64 3.91 6.56 0.20
C PHE A 64 2.62 5.83 0.54
N GLY A 65 2.68 4.96 1.55
CA GLY A 65 1.59 4.08 1.94
C GLY A 65 1.91 3.28 3.18
N MET A 66 1.04 2.32 3.48
CA MET A 66 1.17 1.38 4.58
C MET A 66 1.06 -0.05 4.09
N ARG A 67 1.80 -0.95 4.74
CA ARG A 67 1.71 -2.39 4.53
C ARG A 67 1.02 -3.03 5.72
N MET A 68 0.10 -3.93 5.42
CA MET A 68 -0.54 -4.83 6.37
C MET A 68 -0.26 -6.27 5.96
N GLU A 69 -0.25 -7.15 6.93
CA GLU A 69 -0.15 -8.58 6.72
C GLU A 69 -1.44 -9.22 7.26
N LEU A 70 -2.16 -9.89 6.37
CA LEU A 70 -3.38 -10.60 6.69
C LEU A 70 -3.12 -12.09 6.67
N GLN A 71 -3.64 -12.82 7.66
CA GLN A 71 -3.60 -14.28 7.66
C GLN A 71 -4.68 -14.83 6.72
N GLN A 72 -4.51 -16.08 6.26
CA GLN A 72 -5.61 -16.79 5.60
C GLN A 72 -6.85 -16.84 6.52
N PRO A 73 -8.09 -16.90 6.00
CA PRO A 73 -8.44 -17.35 4.66
C PRO A 73 -8.97 -16.25 3.70
N TYR A 74 -8.56 -15.03 3.79
CA TYR A 74 -9.14 -13.88 3.08
C TYR A 74 -8.71 -13.77 1.62
N GLU A 75 -8.94 -14.83 0.83
CA GLU A 75 -8.44 -14.98 -0.53
C GLU A 75 -9.30 -14.32 -1.62
N ASN A 76 -10.56 -14.00 -1.33
CA ASN A 76 -11.47 -13.43 -2.32
C ASN A 76 -11.35 -11.92 -2.32
N LEU A 77 -10.82 -11.38 -3.41
CA LEU A 77 -10.63 -9.95 -3.61
C LEU A 77 -11.78 -9.35 -4.43
N THR A 78 -12.41 -8.31 -3.90
CA THR A 78 -13.30 -7.44 -4.67
C THR A 78 -12.83 -6.01 -4.53
N TYR A 79 -12.83 -5.22 -5.60
CA TYR A 79 -12.47 -3.81 -5.50
C TYR A 79 -13.19 -2.93 -6.53
N TYR A 80 -13.27 -1.64 -6.24
CA TYR A 80 -13.76 -0.61 -7.16
C TYR A 80 -12.63 0.38 -7.46
N GLY A 81 -12.07 0.28 -8.65
CA GLY A 81 -10.91 1.02 -9.09
C GLY A 81 -10.54 0.69 -10.53
N ARG A 82 -9.29 0.97 -10.93
CA ARG A 82 -8.81 0.56 -12.26
C ARG A 82 -8.40 -0.90 -12.28
N GLY A 83 -8.84 -1.60 -13.32
CA GLY A 83 -8.59 -3.02 -13.54
C GLY A 83 -8.96 -3.49 -14.94
N PRO A 84 -9.05 -4.83 -15.15
CA PRO A 84 -8.73 -5.89 -14.19
C PRO A 84 -7.24 -6.10 -13.97
N PHE A 85 -6.39 -5.71 -14.94
CA PHE A 85 -4.95 -5.94 -14.92
C PHE A 85 -4.25 -5.02 -13.91
N GLU A 86 -3.01 -5.37 -13.53
CA GLU A 86 -2.15 -4.45 -12.80
C GLU A 86 -1.96 -3.15 -13.59
N ASN A 87 -1.87 -2.05 -12.87
CA ASN A 87 -1.70 -0.76 -13.48
C ASN A 87 -0.96 0.20 -12.52
N TYR A 88 -0.26 1.17 -13.10
CA TYR A 88 0.56 2.14 -12.41
C TYR A 88 0.24 3.53 -12.97
N ILE A 89 0.58 4.59 -12.26
CA ILE A 89 0.21 5.96 -12.65
C ILE A 89 0.74 6.38 -14.03
N ASP A 90 1.77 5.71 -14.53
CA ASP A 90 2.34 5.90 -15.87
C ASP A 90 1.91 4.80 -16.87
N ARG A 91 1.14 3.80 -16.41
CA ARG A 91 0.72 2.64 -17.20
C ARG A 91 -0.67 2.18 -16.80
N TYR A 92 -1.68 2.96 -17.10
CA TYR A 92 -3.08 2.64 -16.77
C TYR A 92 -4.10 2.88 -17.90
N SER A 93 -3.67 3.28 -19.09
CA SER A 93 -4.59 3.64 -20.18
C SER A 93 -5.46 2.47 -20.64
N SER A 94 -5.01 1.23 -20.47
CA SER A 94 -5.76 0.01 -20.78
C SER A 94 -6.65 -0.47 -19.62
N SER A 95 -6.62 0.19 -18.46
CA SER A 95 -7.36 -0.21 -17.27
C SER A 95 -8.48 0.79 -17.00
N PHE A 96 -9.72 0.29 -16.93
CA PHE A 96 -10.91 1.11 -16.75
C PHE A 96 -11.40 1.07 -15.31
N ILE A 97 -12.07 2.13 -14.87
CA ILE A 97 -12.74 2.17 -13.57
C ILE A 97 -13.95 1.23 -13.62
N GLY A 98 -13.99 0.27 -12.70
CA GLY A 98 -15.06 -0.70 -12.58
C GLY A 98 -15.00 -1.44 -11.25
N ARG A 99 -16.02 -2.25 -10.98
CA ARG A 99 -15.98 -3.26 -9.91
C ARG A 99 -15.42 -4.54 -10.50
N TYR A 100 -14.40 -5.06 -9.82
CA TYR A 100 -13.70 -6.29 -10.22
C TYR A 100 -13.69 -7.27 -9.05
N GLU A 101 -13.76 -8.55 -9.40
CA GLU A 101 -13.69 -9.67 -8.47
C GLU A 101 -12.61 -10.64 -8.96
N ASP A 102 -11.76 -11.10 -8.04
CA ASP A 102 -10.66 -12.02 -8.35
C ASP A 102 -10.18 -12.69 -7.06
N LYS A 103 -9.11 -13.47 -7.16
CA LYS A 103 -8.41 -14.04 -6.01
C LYS A 103 -7.04 -13.40 -5.84
N VAL A 104 -6.53 -13.41 -4.60
CA VAL A 104 -5.18 -12.93 -4.30
C VAL A 104 -4.13 -13.70 -5.09
N ASP A 105 -4.28 -15.02 -5.25
CA ASP A 105 -3.40 -15.85 -6.07
C ASP A 105 -3.19 -15.33 -7.50
N ASN A 106 -4.21 -14.70 -8.08
CA ASN A 106 -4.17 -14.19 -9.45
C ASN A 106 -3.59 -12.78 -9.57
N GLN A 107 -3.22 -12.14 -8.47
CA GLN A 107 -2.75 -10.75 -8.50
C GLN A 107 -1.26 -10.62 -8.83
N PHE A 108 -0.51 -11.70 -8.70
CA PHE A 108 0.90 -11.72 -9.03
C PHE A 108 1.12 -11.90 -10.53
N TYR A 109 1.85 -10.97 -11.15
CA TYR A 109 2.27 -11.12 -12.53
C TYR A 109 3.70 -11.68 -12.60
N TRP A 110 3.87 -12.77 -13.35
CA TRP A 110 5.12 -13.53 -13.46
C TRP A 110 6.11 -12.88 -14.43
N TYR A 111 6.67 -11.72 -14.05
CA TYR A 111 7.78 -11.13 -14.79
C TYR A 111 8.99 -12.08 -14.78
N ILE A 112 9.91 -11.91 -15.75
CA ILE A 112 11.12 -12.75 -15.85
C ILE A 112 11.94 -12.72 -14.56
N ARG A 113 11.98 -11.57 -13.87
CA ARG A 113 12.59 -11.41 -12.54
C ARG A 113 11.55 -10.99 -11.53
N PRO A 114 11.67 -11.47 -10.27
CA PRO A 114 10.87 -10.94 -9.18
C PRO A 114 11.04 -9.43 -9.06
N GLN A 115 9.93 -8.71 -9.01
CA GLN A 115 9.89 -7.26 -8.92
C GLN A 115 8.53 -6.77 -8.44
N GLU A 116 8.36 -5.47 -8.30
CA GLU A 116 7.06 -4.84 -8.05
C GLU A 116 6.02 -5.32 -9.07
N THR A 117 4.84 -5.71 -8.59
CA THR A 117 3.77 -6.28 -9.39
C THR A 117 2.41 -6.15 -8.71
N GLY A 118 1.33 -6.34 -9.46
CA GLY A 118 -0.04 -6.49 -8.93
C GLY A 118 -0.73 -5.20 -8.51
N ASN A 119 -0.10 -4.03 -8.64
CA ASN A 119 -0.68 -2.77 -8.23
C ASN A 119 -1.97 -2.40 -8.99
N LYS A 120 -2.91 -1.77 -8.31
CA LYS A 120 -4.14 -1.18 -8.86
C LYS A 120 -4.23 0.28 -8.43
N THR A 121 -4.57 1.17 -9.35
CA THR A 121 -4.68 2.62 -9.10
C THR A 121 -6.13 3.10 -9.11
N ASP A 122 -6.34 4.34 -8.67
CA ASP A 122 -7.67 4.98 -8.63
C ASP A 122 -8.71 4.12 -7.90
N VAL A 123 -8.32 3.47 -6.83
CA VAL A 123 -9.19 2.58 -6.05
C VAL A 123 -9.96 3.39 -5.01
N ARG A 124 -11.26 3.18 -4.94
CA ARG A 124 -12.14 3.80 -3.95
C ARG A 124 -12.28 2.91 -2.74
N TRP A 125 -12.41 1.61 -2.98
CA TRP A 125 -12.46 0.61 -1.93
C TRP A 125 -12.00 -0.75 -2.44
N LEU A 126 -11.57 -1.60 -1.53
CA LEU A 126 -11.30 -3.01 -1.74
C LEU A 126 -11.82 -3.81 -0.54
N ALA A 127 -12.12 -5.08 -0.75
CA ALA A 127 -12.45 -6.05 0.28
C ALA A 127 -11.70 -7.35 0.04
N LEU A 128 -11.20 -7.93 1.12
CA LEU A 128 -10.58 -9.26 1.15
C LEU A 128 -11.43 -10.14 2.06
N LEU A 129 -12.04 -11.18 1.49
CA LEU A 129 -13.05 -11.99 2.13
C LEU A 129 -12.66 -13.47 2.14
N ASN A 130 -13.16 -14.19 3.15
CA ASN A 130 -13.11 -15.65 3.20
C ASN A 130 -14.24 -16.28 2.34
N SER A 131 -14.39 -17.60 2.39
CA SER A 131 -15.44 -18.33 1.66
C SER A 131 -16.85 -18.07 2.20
N GLU A 132 -16.99 -17.56 3.41
CA GLU A 132 -18.26 -17.27 4.08
C GLU A 132 -18.71 -15.82 3.84
N GLY A 133 -17.83 -15.01 3.21
CA GLY A 133 -18.09 -13.61 2.93
C GLY A 133 -17.61 -12.65 4.02
N GLU A 134 -16.99 -13.18 5.06
CA GLU A 134 -16.44 -12.39 6.16
C GLU A 134 -15.04 -11.88 5.80
N GLY A 135 -14.66 -10.75 6.36
CA GLY A 135 -13.31 -10.23 6.15
C GLY A 135 -13.14 -8.75 6.44
N VAL A 136 -12.32 -8.10 5.63
CA VAL A 136 -11.97 -6.70 5.81
C VAL A 136 -12.24 -5.90 4.54
N LYS A 137 -12.86 -4.73 4.72
CA LYS A 137 -13.02 -3.73 3.67
C LYS A 137 -12.18 -2.51 3.99
N ILE A 138 -11.51 -1.99 2.98
CA ILE A 138 -10.75 -0.76 3.06
C ILE A 138 -11.34 0.24 2.07
N THR A 139 -11.70 1.41 2.58
CA THR A 139 -12.27 2.50 1.80
C THR A 139 -11.33 3.71 1.86
N GLY A 140 -10.80 4.15 0.72
CA GLY A 140 -10.00 5.38 0.65
C GLY A 140 -10.86 6.63 0.87
N LEU A 141 -10.40 7.58 1.70
CA LEU A 141 -11.03 8.89 1.82
C LEU A 141 -10.69 9.80 0.62
N GLN A 142 -9.71 9.42 -0.14
CA GLN A 142 -9.34 9.87 -1.49
C GLN A 142 -9.03 8.60 -2.31
N PRO A 143 -8.88 8.69 -3.64
CA PRO A 143 -8.39 7.55 -4.41
C PRO A 143 -7.06 7.04 -3.85
N ILE A 144 -6.94 5.73 -3.71
CA ILE A 144 -5.76 5.02 -3.23
C ILE A 144 -5.23 4.08 -4.31
N ALA A 145 -4.03 3.57 -4.11
CA ALA A 145 -3.52 2.41 -4.82
C ALA A 145 -3.40 1.23 -3.84
N PHE A 146 -3.47 0.00 -4.36
CA PHE A 146 -3.21 -1.19 -3.55
C PHE A 146 -2.53 -2.29 -4.36
N SER A 147 -1.85 -3.19 -3.65
CA SER A 147 -1.52 -4.54 -4.12
C SER A 147 -1.77 -5.53 -2.99
N ALA A 148 -2.25 -6.73 -3.32
CA ALA A 148 -2.49 -7.82 -2.39
C ALA A 148 -1.84 -9.08 -2.95
N LEU A 149 -0.77 -9.56 -2.35
CA LEU A 149 0.06 -10.63 -2.88
C LEU A 149 0.43 -11.64 -1.79
N HIS A 150 0.71 -12.87 -2.20
CA HIS A 150 1.35 -13.88 -1.35
C HIS A 150 2.88 -13.76 -1.28
N PHE A 151 3.43 -12.65 -1.72
CA PHE A 151 4.85 -12.34 -1.70
C PHE A 151 5.10 -11.03 -0.98
N SER A 152 6.02 -11.03 -0.03
CA SER A 152 6.49 -9.81 0.59
C SER A 152 7.40 -9.02 -0.37
N PRO A 153 7.57 -7.70 -0.21
CA PRO A 153 8.59 -6.96 -0.97
C PRO A 153 9.99 -7.55 -0.81
N GLU A 154 10.28 -8.15 0.36
CA GLU A 154 11.56 -8.77 0.68
C GLU A 154 11.78 -10.09 -0.09
N ASP A 155 10.70 -10.80 -0.44
CA ASP A 155 10.76 -11.99 -1.32
C ASP A 155 11.06 -11.57 -2.76
N LEU A 156 10.52 -10.43 -3.18
CA LEU A 156 10.67 -9.91 -4.54
C LEU A 156 12.02 -9.21 -4.76
N ASP A 157 12.55 -8.56 -3.71
CA ASP A 157 13.86 -7.91 -3.75
C ASP A 157 14.60 -8.09 -2.41
N PRO A 158 15.46 -9.09 -2.29
CA PRO A 158 16.25 -9.34 -1.08
C PRO A 158 17.39 -8.33 -0.87
N GLY A 159 17.44 -7.24 -1.63
CA GLY A 159 18.43 -6.16 -1.49
C GLY A 159 19.82 -6.55 -1.97
N LEU A 160 20.85 -6.10 -1.24
CA LEU A 160 22.27 -6.29 -1.62
C LEU A 160 22.73 -7.75 -1.64
N THR A 161 22.02 -8.64 -0.97
CA THR A 161 22.29 -10.09 -0.97
C THR A 161 21.71 -10.79 -2.19
N ARG A 162 21.19 -10.04 -3.15
CA ARG A 162 20.49 -10.51 -4.33
C ARG A 162 21.30 -11.57 -5.07
N LYS A 163 20.80 -12.78 -5.07
CA LYS A 163 21.20 -13.82 -6.02
C LYS A 163 20.45 -13.58 -7.33
N LEU A 164 20.98 -14.12 -8.43
CA LEU A 164 20.22 -14.18 -9.69
C LEU A 164 19.01 -15.10 -9.46
N GLN A 165 17.86 -14.49 -9.13
CA GLN A 165 16.60 -15.18 -8.93
C GLN A 165 15.71 -15.00 -10.15
N HIS A 166 15.04 -16.07 -10.55
CA HIS A 166 13.90 -16.01 -11.45
C HIS A 166 12.61 -16.12 -10.65
N THR A 167 11.50 -15.75 -11.25
CA THR A 167 10.20 -15.78 -10.58
C THR A 167 9.80 -17.18 -10.11
N ILE A 168 10.29 -18.22 -10.78
CA ILE A 168 10.08 -19.63 -10.38
C ILE A 168 10.82 -20.02 -9.10
N ASP A 169 11.81 -19.23 -8.69
CA ASP A 169 12.62 -19.52 -7.49
C ASP A 169 12.00 -18.96 -6.21
N ILE A 170 10.99 -18.10 -6.32
CA ILE A 170 10.29 -17.55 -5.17
C ILE A 170 9.08 -18.42 -4.80
N VAL A 171 8.84 -18.55 -3.49
CA VAL A 171 7.77 -19.38 -2.96
C VAL A 171 6.71 -18.49 -2.33
N PRO A 172 5.43 -18.62 -2.75
CA PRO A 172 4.36 -17.85 -2.14
C PRO A 172 4.21 -18.18 -0.65
N GLN A 173 3.99 -17.17 0.16
CA GLN A 173 3.71 -17.32 1.58
C GLN A 173 2.21 -17.56 1.80
N LYS A 174 1.85 -18.06 3.00
CA LYS A 174 0.44 -18.26 3.36
C LYS A 174 -0.28 -16.94 3.63
N ASN A 175 0.45 -15.94 4.11
CA ASN A 175 -0.10 -14.64 4.46
C ASN A 175 -0.26 -13.77 3.20
N ILE A 176 -1.16 -12.81 3.29
CA ILE A 176 -1.40 -11.82 2.24
C ILE A 176 -0.70 -10.52 2.66
N PHE A 177 0.21 -10.05 1.83
CA PHE A 177 0.85 -8.75 1.99
C PHE A 177 0.04 -7.70 1.23
N LEU A 178 -0.73 -6.93 2.00
CA LEU A 178 -1.59 -5.88 1.48
C LEU A 178 -0.90 -4.53 1.61
N HIS A 179 -0.64 -3.87 0.49
CA HIS A 179 -0.25 -2.47 0.44
C HIS A 179 -1.47 -1.61 0.23
N VAL A 180 -1.59 -0.53 1.01
CA VAL A 180 -2.61 0.52 0.86
C VAL A 180 -1.85 1.83 0.77
N ASP A 181 -1.76 2.36 -0.44
CA ASP A 181 -0.88 3.47 -0.75
C ASP A 181 -1.68 4.72 -1.17
N LEU A 182 -1.19 5.89 -0.80
CA LEU A 182 -1.62 7.12 -1.45
C LEU A 182 -1.23 7.07 -2.93
N LYS A 183 0.05 6.79 -3.17
CA LYS A 183 0.66 6.73 -4.49
C LYS A 183 1.92 5.87 -4.48
N GLN A 184 2.22 5.34 -5.65
CA GLN A 184 3.52 4.80 -6.01
C GLN A 184 4.07 5.58 -7.22
N CYS A 185 5.39 5.78 -7.28
CA CYS A 185 6.08 6.33 -8.44
C CYS A 185 5.83 5.46 -9.69
N GLY A 186 5.79 6.07 -10.86
CA GLY A 186 5.76 5.33 -12.12
C GLY A 186 6.98 4.43 -12.30
N LEU A 187 6.82 3.36 -13.07
CA LEU A 187 7.84 2.33 -13.26
C LEU A 187 8.68 2.54 -14.52
N GLY A 188 8.17 3.28 -15.51
CA GLY A 188 8.76 3.46 -16.81
C GLY A 188 9.54 4.76 -16.95
N GLY A 189 10.70 4.71 -17.62
CA GLY A 189 11.40 5.87 -18.14
C GLY A 189 11.46 5.83 -19.67
N ASP A 190 12.06 6.84 -20.28
CA ASP A 190 12.22 6.93 -21.75
C ASP A 190 13.20 5.87 -22.31
N ASN A 191 13.92 5.18 -21.42
CA ASN A 191 14.81 4.07 -21.78
C ASN A 191 14.98 3.08 -20.62
N SER A 192 15.60 1.92 -20.91
CA SER A 192 15.88 0.87 -19.93
C SER A 192 17.18 1.07 -19.14
N TRP A 193 17.83 2.22 -19.27
CA TRP A 193 19.15 2.50 -18.70
C TRP A 193 19.10 3.37 -17.44
N GLY A 194 17.94 3.41 -16.77
CA GLY A 194 17.79 4.11 -15.49
C GLY A 194 17.24 5.54 -15.60
N MET A 195 16.63 5.91 -16.72
CA MET A 195 15.87 7.15 -16.78
C MET A 195 14.69 7.10 -15.84
N TYR A 196 14.50 8.19 -15.09
CA TYR A 196 13.31 8.33 -14.24
C TYR A 196 12.04 8.50 -15.08
N PRO A 197 10.87 8.10 -14.53
CA PRO A 197 9.59 8.48 -15.11
C PRO A 197 9.45 9.99 -15.26
N HIS A 198 8.58 10.45 -16.15
CA HIS A 198 8.27 11.87 -16.26
C HIS A 198 7.79 12.43 -14.91
N ASN A 199 8.09 13.69 -14.61
CA ASN A 199 7.83 14.32 -13.31
C ASN A 199 6.37 14.16 -12.82
N LYS A 200 5.40 14.15 -13.72
CA LYS A 200 3.97 13.95 -13.39
C LYS A 200 3.68 12.56 -12.77
N TYR A 201 4.58 11.61 -12.94
CA TYR A 201 4.47 10.24 -12.42
C TYR A 201 5.43 9.97 -11.24
N ARG A 202 5.99 11.00 -10.65
CA ARG A 202 6.95 10.93 -9.55
C ARG A 202 6.35 11.53 -8.28
N LEU A 203 6.86 11.13 -7.12
CA LEU A 203 6.49 11.68 -5.81
C LEU A 203 7.48 12.77 -5.42
N LEU A 204 7.33 13.97 -5.97
CA LEU A 204 8.24 15.09 -5.79
C LEU A 204 7.83 16.06 -4.69
N ASP A 205 6.61 15.92 -4.14
CA ASP A 205 6.12 16.75 -3.06
C ASP A 205 6.94 16.53 -1.79
N LYS A 206 6.96 17.54 -0.93
CA LYS A 206 7.64 17.45 0.37
C LYS A 206 6.72 17.05 1.51
N LYS A 207 5.40 17.11 1.30
CA LYS A 207 4.41 16.74 2.31
C LYS A 207 3.40 15.78 1.69
N TYR A 208 3.14 14.71 2.42
CA TYR A 208 2.13 13.73 2.04
C TYR A 208 1.22 13.45 3.24
N VAL A 209 -0.05 13.37 2.97
CA VAL A 209 -1.07 12.91 3.91
C VAL A 209 -2.12 12.11 3.16
N TYR A 210 -2.57 11.02 3.74
CA TYR A 210 -3.70 10.27 3.21
C TYR A 210 -4.41 9.53 4.33
N SER A 211 -5.67 9.19 4.06
CA SER A 211 -6.50 8.47 5.01
C SER A 211 -7.30 7.38 4.32
N TYR A 212 -7.53 6.30 5.03
CA TYR A 212 -8.44 5.25 4.63
C TYR A 212 -9.16 4.68 5.84
N MET A 213 -10.33 4.12 5.61
CA MET A 213 -11.15 3.48 6.64
C MET A 213 -11.05 1.97 6.50
N ILE A 214 -10.89 1.29 7.63
CA ILE A 214 -10.96 -0.16 7.78
C ILE A 214 -12.29 -0.51 8.43
N GLU A 215 -13.02 -1.45 7.84
CA GLU A 215 -14.27 -1.99 8.34
C GLU A 215 -14.20 -3.51 8.33
N LEU A 216 -14.74 -4.17 9.35
CA LEU A 216 -14.98 -5.61 9.33
C LEU A 216 -16.27 -5.89 8.55
N ILE A 217 -16.28 -6.99 7.83
CA ILE A 217 -17.45 -7.54 7.14
C ILE A 217 -17.73 -8.90 7.79
N ASP A 218 -18.92 -9.02 8.37
CA ASP A 218 -19.47 -10.23 9.00
C ASP A 218 -20.47 -10.92 8.07
#